data_2bde8978b0f7f48e91ce1c3bfd3684d7
#
_entry.id   2bde8978b0f7f48e91ce1c3bfd3684d7
#
_cell.length_a   1.000
_cell.length_b   1.000
_cell.length_c   1.000
_cell.angle_alpha   90.00
_cell.angle_beta   90.00
_cell.angle_gamma   90.00
#
_symmetry.space_group_name_H-M   'P 1'
#
loop_
_entity.id
_entity.type
_entity.pdbx_description
1 polymer ?
#
loop_
_entity_poly.entity_id
_entity_poly.type
_entity_poly.pdbx_seq_one_letter_code
_entity_poly.pdbx_strand_id
1 'polypeptide(L)'
;MIDGVPVLVPDLPRFLSDAGVYLLARDDLWAPVADLLGSALPPGSWFDAARQHLSGYVRDHWGAFDPNDRASPAPGQAWALAQAGLALAGSVSGPVVELGAAAGGVTRALGERYDTPVLGVDLSAPLARFAARALRGGKIRYPLRLAGTAYEAREIDVPSARGNCAIWIADALAPPLGPGCAGLVLALNLLDCVSDPAALMRSAAYLLRPGGRLVLCAPFDWSAAATPVEGWIGARAADSAAPDVGAWAEKTSPLRVVARGGDHGWHVRVHSRATMHYRAALWVLELES
;
A
#
# COMPACT_ATOMS: atom_id res chain seq x y z
N MET A 1 -1.35 -11.29 17.53
CA MET A 1 -0.61 -11.80 16.34
C MET A 1 -1.48 -12.76 15.57
N ILE A 2 -1.53 -12.66 14.26
CA ILE A 2 -2.24 -13.57 13.36
C ILE A 2 -1.24 -14.08 12.33
N ASP A 3 -1.08 -15.40 12.25
CA ASP A 3 -0.10 -16.08 11.37
C ASP A 3 1.32 -15.49 11.47
N GLY A 4 1.73 -15.09 12.68
CA GLY A 4 3.02 -14.47 12.94
C GLY A 4 3.09 -12.97 12.65
N VAL A 5 2.00 -12.35 12.16
CA VAL A 5 1.95 -10.90 11.90
C VAL A 5 1.38 -10.18 13.12
N PRO A 6 2.07 -9.17 13.69
CA PRO A 6 1.53 -8.33 14.76
C PRO A 6 0.28 -7.58 14.29
N VAL A 7 -0.76 -7.55 15.13
CA VAL A 7 -1.96 -6.72 14.96
C VAL A 7 -1.91 -5.61 16.00
N LEU A 8 -1.65 -4.39 15.56
CA LEU A 8 -1.32 -3.25 16.41
C LEU A 8 -2.20 -2.04 15.99
N VAL A 9 -3.50 -2.16 16.27
CA VAL A 9 -4.49 -1.12 15.95
C VAL A 9 -4.97 -0.44 17.23
N PRO A 10 -5.28 0.89 17.20
CA PRO A 10 -5.66 1.65 18.38
C PRO A 10 -6.95 1.14 19.04
N ASP A 11 -7.94 0.76 18.24
CA ASP A 11 -9.24 0.25 18.69
C ASP A 11 -9.43 -1.17 18.16
N LEU A 12 -8.92 -2.14 18.92
CA LEU A 12 -9.02 -3.56 18.55
C LEU A 12 -10.48 -4.06 18.47
N PRO A 13 -11.40 -3.71 19.40
CA PRO A 13 -12.81 -4.11 19.29
C PRO A 13 -13.46 -3.61 17.99
N ARG A 14 -13.26 -2.37 17.63
CA ARG A 14 -13.77 -1.80 16.39
C ARG A 14 -13.17 -2.50 15.17
N PHE A 15 -11.85 -2.67 15.14
CA PHE A 15 -11.17 -3.39 14.05
C PHE A 15 -11.71 -4.82 13.87
N LEU A 16 -11.96 -5.55 14.96
CA LEU A 16 -12.53 -6.89 14.89
C LEU A 16 -13.98 -6.89 14.40
N SER A 17 -14.76 -5.88 14.77
CA SER A 17 -16.12 -5.70 14.25
C SER A 17 -16.13 -5.45 12.75
N ASP A 18 -15.25 -4.58 12.27
CA ASP A 18 -15.25 -4.13 10.88
C ASP A 18 -14.49 -5.08 9.96
N ALA A 19 -13.42 -5.69 10.45
CA ALA A 19 -12.49 -6.50 9.66
C ALA A 19 -12.38 -7.97 10.12
N GLY A 20 -13.16 -8.40 11.11
CA GLY A 20 -13.04 -9.74 11.71
C GLY A 20 -13.17 -10.87 10.69
N VAL A 21 -14.05 -10.71 9.71
CA VAL A 21 -14.20 -11.66 8.61
C VAL A 21 -12.90 -11.81 7.79
N TYR A 22 -12.20 -10.72 7.53
CA TYR A 22 -10.92 -10.76 6.82
C TYR A 22 -9.80 -11.39 7.64
N LEU A 23 -9.89 -11.32 8.97
CA LEU A 23 -8.95 -12.00 9.87
C LEU A 23 -9.12 -13.52 9.86
N LEU A 24 -10.36 -13.97 9.69
CA LEU A 24 -10.69 -15.39 9.59
C LEU A 24 -10.53 -15.92 8.16
N ALA A 25 -10.53 -15.04 7.16
CA ALA A 25 -10.35 -15.42 5.77
C ALA A 25 -8.96 -16.01 5.55
N ARG A 26 -8.92 -17.18 4.97
CA ARG A 26 -7.68 -17.82 4.55
C ARG A 26 -7.35 -17.40 3.12
N ASP A 27 -6.13 -16.98 2.91
CA ASP A 27 -5.56 -16.66 1.60
C ASP A 27 -4.76 -17.84 1.01
N ASP A 28 -4.60 -18.92 1.77
CA ASP A 28 -3.93 -20.17 1.41
C ASP A 28 -4.90 -21.32 1.11
N LEU A 29 -6.16 -21.00 0.81
CA LEU A 29 -7.14 -21.99 0.42
C LEU A 29 -6.71 -22.77 -0.83
N TRP A 30 -6.98 -24.07 -0.82
CA TRP A 30 -6.88 -24.87 -2.04
C TRP A 30 -7.78 -24.29 -3.14
N ALA A 31 -7.24 -24.16 -4.38
CA ALA A 31 -7.90 -23.44 -5.46
C ALA A 31 -9.37 -23.85 -5.70
N PRO A 32 -9.75 -25.17 -5.73
CA PRO A 32 -11.14 -25.56 -5.90
C PRO A 32 -12.06 -25.07 -4.77
N VAL A 33 -11.56 -24.98 -3.54
CA VAL A 33 -12.34 -24.44 -2.40
C VAL A 33 -12.51 -22.92 -2.54
N ALA A 34 -11.46 -22.22 -2.95
CA ALA A 34 -11.53 -20.79 -3.24
C ALA A 34 -12.49 -20.47 -4.38
N ASP A 35 -12.54 -21.30 -5.42
CA ASP A 35 -13.44 -21.15 -6.55
C ASP A 35 -14.89 -21.48 -6.18
N LEU A 36 -15.10 -22.50 -5.33
CA LEU A 36 -16.41 -22.82 -4.78
C LEU A 36 -16.97 -21.65 -3.96
N LEU A 37 -16.16 -21.07 -3.07
CA LEU A 37 -16.55 -19.87 -2.29
C LEU A 37 -16.81 -18.67 -3.18
N GLY A 38 -15.97 -18.44 -4.19
CA GLY A 38 -16.14 -17.34 -5.14
C GLY A 38 -17.39 -17.48 -6.02
N SER A 39 -17.85 -18.71 -6.24
CA SER A 39 -19.10 -19.00 -6.97
C SER A 39 -20.33 -18.91 -6.07
N ALA A 40 -20.19 -19.25 -4.80
CA ALA A 40 -21.28 -19.25 -3.83
C ALA A 40 -21.57 -17.86 -3.24
N LEU A 41 -20.57 -17.00 -3.17
CA LEU A 41 -20.69 -15.65 -2.62
C LEU A 41 -20.94 -14.62 -3.75
N PRO A 42 -21.80 -13.60 -3.52
CA PRO A 42 -22.10 -12.63 -4.56
C PRO A 42 -20.89 -11.76 -4.92
N PRO A 43 -20.86 -11.24 -6.17
CA PRO A 43 -19.89 -10.21 -6.54
C PRO A 43 -19.94 -9.02 -5.58
N GLY A 44 -18.77 -8.50 -5.21
CA GLY A 44 -18.64 -7.42 -4.22
C GLY A 44 -18.73 -7.88 -2.77
N SER A 45 -18.85 -9.19 -2.51
CA SER A 45 -18.69 -9.73 -1.16
C SER A 45 -17.27 -9.49 -0.63
N TRP A 46 -17.10 -9.59 0.69
CA TRP A 46 -15.78 -9.48 1.32
C TRP A 46 -14.75 -10.43 0.72
N PHE A 47 -15.18 -11.65 0.37
CA PHE A 47 -14.30 -12.66 -0.23
C PHE A 47 -13.86 -12.26 -1.65
N ASP A 48 -14.81 -11.78 -2.46
CA ASP A 48 -14.53 -11.30 -3.81
C ASP A 48 -13.61 -10.05 -3.77
N ALA A 49 -13.89 -9.10 -2.88
CA ALA A 49 -13.04 -7.92 -2.68
C ALA A 49 -11.61 -8.30 -2.27
N ALA A 50 -11.46 -9.22 -1.31
CA ALA A 50 -10.14 -9.71 -0.89
C ALA A 50 -9.37 -10.39 -2.04
N ARG A 51 -10.05 -11.23 -2.84
CA ARG A 51 -9.43 -11.87 -4.03
C ARG A 51 -9.02 -10.85 -5.09
N GLN A 52 -9.84 -9.83 -5.33
CA GLN A 52 -9.51 -8.75 -6.27
C GLN A 52 -8.27 -7.97 -5.82
N HIS A 53 -8.19 -7.58 -4.55
CA HIS A 53 -7.04 -6.89 -4.00
C HIS A 53 -5.78 -7.76 -4.06
N LEU A 54 -5.88 -9.04 -3.65
CA LEU A 54 -4.76 -9.97 -3.78
C LEU A 54 -4.32 -10.12 -5.25
N SER A 55 -5.27 -10.24 -6.18
CA SER A 55 -4.94 -10.35 -7.61
C SER A 55 -4.14 -9.16 -8.12
N GLY A 56 -4.62 -7.95 -7.88
CA GLY A 56 -4.00 -6.72 -8.39
C GLY A 56 -2.67 -6.42 -7.71
N TYR A 57 -2.68 -6.34 -6.38
CA TYR A 57 -1.51 -5.91 -5.62
C TYR A 57 -0.41 -6.98 -5.58
N VAL A 58 -0.76 -8.27 -5.46
CA VAL A 58 0.29 -9.31 -5.45
C VAL A 58 0.96 -9.39 -6.81
N ARG A 59 0.20 -9.33 -7.90
CA ARG A 59 0.80 -9.29 -9.23
C ARG A 59 1.72 -8.07 -9.40
N ASP A 60 1.29 -6.89 -8.99
CA ASP A 60 2.13 -5.70 -9.11
C ASP A 60 3.42 -5.83 -8.29
N HIS A 61 3.33 -6.29 -7.05
CA HIS A 61 4.45 -6.35 -6.13
C HIS A 61 5.42 -7.53 -6.38
N TRP A 62 4.90 -8.66 -6.87
CA TRP A 62 5.67 -9.91 -6.95
C TRP A 62 5.67 -10.57 -8.33
N GLY A 63 4.81 -10.11 -9.25
CA GLY A 63 4.67 -10.71 -10.56
C GLY A 63 5.92 -10.64 -11.45
N ALA A 64 6.89 -9.79 -11.12
CA ALA A 64 8.20 -9.76 -11.78
C ALA A 64 8.98 -11.08 -11.59
N PHE A 65 8.64 -11.87 -10.58
CA PHE A 65 9.20 -13.20 -10.33
C PHE A 65 8.41 -14.32 -11.04
N ASP A 66 7.28 -14.01 -11.71
CA ASP A 66 6.52 -14.98 -12.49
C ASP A 66 7.08 -15.09 -13.91
N PRO A 67 7.77 -16.21 -14.26
CA PRO A 67 8.32 -16.39 -15.60
C PRO A 67 7.25 -16.49 -16.68
N ASN A 68 5.98 -16.73 -16.28
CA ASN A 68 4.84 -16.86 -17.18
C ASN A 68 4.01 -15.57 -17.32
N ASP A 69 4.28 -14.54 -16.53
CA ASP A 69 3.58 -13.25 -16.67
C ASP A 69 4.22 -12.44 -17.81
N ARG A 70 3.54 -12.43 -18.96
CA ARG A 70 3.89 -11.66 -20.16
C ARG A 70 2.90 -10.54 -20.42
N ALA A 71 1.96 -10.30 -19.49
CA ALA A 71 0.90 -9.33 -19.71
C ALA A 71 1.38 -7.89 -19.51
N SER A 72 0.83 -7.00 -20.34
CA SER A 72 0.97 -5.56 -20.17
C SER A 72 -0.19 -5.02 -19.30
N PRO A 73 0.08 -4.02 -18.45
CA PRO A 73 1.39 -3.50 -18.06
C PRO A 73 2.22 -4.53 -17.29
N ALA A 74 3.52 -4.37 -17.34
CA ALA A 74 4.43 -5.19 -16.53
C ALA A 74 4.19 -4.96 -15.03
N PRO A 75 4.43 -5.97 -14.17
CA PRO A 75 4.44 -5.80 -12.71
C PRO A 75 5.53 -4.80 -12.27
N GLY A 76 5.45 -4.34 -11.01
CA GLY A 76 6.44 -3.46 -10.41
C GLY A 76 6.11 -1.97 -10.51
N GLN A 77 4.87 -1.63 -10.80
CA GLN A 77 4.44 -0.23 -10.97
C GLN A 77 4.54 0.57 -9.66
N ALA A 78 4.16 -0.02 -8.52
CA ALA A 78 4.30 0.61 -7.20
C ALA A 78 5.79 0.86 -6.86
N TRP A 79 6.67 -0.08 -7.21
CA TRP A 79 8.11 0.13 -7.03
C TRP A 79 8.65 1.23 -7.94
N ALA A 80 8.17 1.34 -9.18
CA ALA A 80 8.56 2.44 -10.08
C ALA A 80 8.18 3.82 -9.51
N LEU A 81 6.99 3.95 -8.91
CA LEU A 81 6.59 5.17 -8.19
C LEU A 81 7.52 5.45 -6.99
N ALA A 82 7.80 4.41 -6.19
CA ALA A 82 8.74 4.54 -5.08
C ALA A 82 10.11 5.04 -5.55
N GLN A 83 10.66 4.44 -6.61
CA GLN A 83 11.96 4.84 -7.19
C GLN A 83 11.97 6.30 -7.63
N ALA A 84 10.91 6.77 -8.31
CA ALA A 84 10.79 8.17 -8.70
C ALA A 84 10.81 9.10 -7.48
N GLY A 85 10.06 8.76 -6.41
CA GLY A 85 10.05 9.52 -5.17
C GLY A 85 11.39 9.50 -4.44
N LEU A 86 12.04 8.34 -4.38
CA LEU A 86 13.35 8.18 -3.75
C LEU A 86 14.45 8.95 -4.49
N ALA A 87 14.37 9.04 -5.82
CA ALA A 87 15.30 9.86 -6.61
C ALA A 87 15.18 11.35 -6.26
N LEU A 88 13.96 11.82 -6.03
CA LEU A 88 13.70 13.21 -5.59
C LEU A 88 14.05 13.42 -4.12
N ALA A 89 13.82 12.42 -3.27
CA ALA A 89 14.14 12.50 -1.85
C ALA A 89 15.66 12.56 -1.60
N GLY A 90 16.47 12.09 -2.54
CA GLY A 90 17.93 12.06 -2.38
C GLY A 90 18.40 11.12 -1.26
N SER A 91 19.52 11.47 -0.64
CA SER A 91 20.07 10.66 0.45
C SER A 91 19.29 10.88 1.74
N VAL A 92 18.75 9.81 2.28
CA VAL A 92 18.10 9.76 3.58
C VAL A 92 18.79 8.71 4.44
N SER A 93 18.80 8.87 5.75
CA SER A 93 19.42 7.93 6.69
C SER A 93 18.45 7.57 7.79
N GLY A 94 18.65 6.41 8.44
CA GLY A 94 17.79 5.91 9.51
C GLY A 94 16.68 4.97 9.02
N PRO A 95 15.85 4.48 9.94
CA PRO A 95 14.79 3.54 9.61
C PRO A 95 13.81 4.08 8.59
N VAL A 96 13.21 3.17 7.82
CA VAL A 96 12.22 3.46 6.78
C VAL A 96 10.87 2.90 7.18
N VAL A 97 9.82 3.68 7.04
CA VAL A 97 8.43 3.24 7.27
C VAL A 97 7.62 3.42 5.98
N GLU A 98 7.00 2.36 5.51
CA GLU A 98 6.04 2.37 4.42
C GLU A 98 4.63 2.29 4.98
N LEU A 99 3.84 3.35 4.81
CA LEU A 99 2.43 3.42 5.16
C LEU A 99 1.60 2.95 3.97
N GLY A 100 0.76 1.92 4.16
CA GLY A 100 0.02 1.28 3.09
C GLY A 100 0.89 0.31 2.27
N ALA A 101 1.57 -0.63 2.93
CA ALA A 101 2.53 -1.54 2.31
C ALA A 101 1.90 -2.58 1.36
N ALA A 102 0.59 -2.72 1.35
CA ALA A 102 -0.17 -3.68 0.55
C ALA A 102 0.46 -5.09 0.58
N ALA A 103 0.89 -5.62 -0.56
CA ALA A 103 1.48 -6.95 -0.67
C ALA A 103 2.99 -7.00 -0.33
N GLY A 104 3.62 -5.90 0.14
CA GLY A 104 4.97 -5.88 0.71
C GLY A 104 6.13 -5.88 -0.28
N GLY A 105 5.88 -5.79 -1.59
CA GLY A 105 6.95 -5.79 -2.59
C GLY A 105 7.83 -4.55 -2.54
N VAL A 106 7.25 -3.38 -2.26
CA VAL A 106 7.99 -2.13 -2.06
C VAL A 106 8.78 -2.19 -0.76
N THR A 107 8.19 -2.67 0.35
CA THR A 107 8.91 -2.91 1.62
C THR A 107 10.15 -3.78 1.39
N ARG A 108 10.02 -4.88 0.63
CA ARG A 108 11.14 -5.75 0.27
C ARG A 108 12.22 -4.98 -0.49
N ALA A 109 11.84 -4.26 -1.53
CA ALA A 109 12.78 -3.50 -2.36
C ALA A 109 13.48 -2.38 -1.59
N LEU A 110 12.79 -1.74 -0.63
CA LEU A 110 13.40 -0.80 0.32
C LEU A 110 14.44 -1.49 1.20
N GLY A 111 14.17 -2.72 1.69
CA GLY A 111 15.12 -3.50 2.47
C GLY A 111 16.36 -3.91 1.69
N GLU A 112 16.26 -4.11 0.38
CA GLU A 112 17.42 -4.34 -0.49
C GLU A 112 18.25 -3.05 -0.68
N ARG A 113 17.60 -1.89 -0.67
CA ARG A 113 18.22 -0.59 -0.90
C ARG A 113 18.89 -0.01 0.34
N TYR A 114 18.31 -0.22 1.53
CA TYR A 114 18.74 0.38 2.78
C TYR A 114 19.22 -0.67 3.77
N ASP A 115 20.35 -0.42 4.43
CA ASP A 115 20.89 -1.31 5.48
C ASP A 115 20.28 -1.03 6.87
N THR A 116 19.20 -0.25 6.92
CA THR A 116 18.47 0.11 8.15
C THR A 116 17.18 -0.69 8.24
N PRO A 117 16.53 -0.76 9.41
CA PRO A 117 15.21 -1.38 9.54
C PRO A 117 14.18 -0.76 8.59
N VAL A 118 13.40 -1.61 7.93
CA VAL A 118 12.29 -1.24 7.06
C VAL A 118 11.02 -1.88 7.59
N LEU A 119 10.02 -1.06 7.89
CA LEU A 119 8.72 -1.53 8.36
C LEU A 119 7.63 -1.12 7.37
N GLY A 120 6.90 -2.09 6.84
CA GLY A 120 5.65 -1.86 6.15
C GLY A 120 4.47 -2.00 7.12
N VAL A 121 3.52 -1.08 7.05
CA VAL A 121 2.25 -1.20 7.77
C VAL A 121 1.09 -1.17 6.78
N ASP A 122 0.10 -2.02 7.02
CA ASP A 122 -1.13 -2.06 6.23
C ASP A 122 -2.31 -2.47 7.11
N LEU A 123 -3.47 -1.88 6.91
CA LEU A 123 -4.66 -2.22 7.68
C LEU A 123 -5.37 -3.48 7.13
N SER A 124 -5.10 -3.83 5.86
CA SER A 124 -5.65 -5.03 5.21
C SER A 124 -4.95 -6.28 5.71
N ALA A 125 -5.60 -7.00 6.62
CA ALA A 125 -5.08 -8.25 7.16
C ALA A 125 -4.72 -9.30 6.08
N PRO A 126 -5.52 -9.50 5.01
CA PRO A 126 -5.15 -10.42 3.93
C PRO A 126 -3.85 -10.02 3.22
N LEU A 127 -3.68 -8.73 2.88
CA LEU A 127 -2.48 -8.25 2.22
C LEU A 127 -1.26 -8.31 3.14
N ALA A 128 -1.38 -7.85 4.39
CA ALA A 128 -0.28 -7.88 5.35
C ALA A 128 0.19 -9.31 5.66
N ARG A 129 -0.73 -10.29 5.81
CA ARG A 129 -0.36 -11.70 5.98
C ARG A 129 0.32 -12.26 4.75
N PHE A 130 -0.20 -11.95 3.57
CA PHE A 130 0.45 -12.33 2.31
C PHE A 130 1.87 -11.75 2.24
N ALA A 131 2.02 -10.43 2.47
CA ALA A 131 3.30 -9.73 2.48
C ALA A 131 4.30 -10.38 3.44
N ALA A 132 3.89 -10.68 4.68
CA ALA A 132 4.74 -11.32 5.67
C ALA A 132 5.20 -12.73 5.25
N ARG A 133 4.38 -13.49 4.51
CA ARG A 133 4.82 -14.77 3.92
C ARG A 133 5.78 -14.57 2.76
N ALA A 134 5.47 -13.66 1.85
CA ALA A 134 6.30 -13.37 0.69
C ALA A 134 7.69 -12.87 1.08
N LEU A 135 7.80 -12.06 2.14
CA LEU A 135 9.10 -11.62 2.68
C LEU A 135 9.97 -12.77 3.19
N ARG A 136 9.38 -13.90 3.63
CA ARG A 136 10.16 -15.09 4.02
C ARG A 136 10.75 -15.84 2.84
N GLY A 137 10.28 -15.54 1.63
CA GLY A 137 10.71 -16.21 0.41
C GLY A 137 10.11 -17.60 0.20
N GLY A 138 10.46 -18.22 -0.92
CA GLY A 138 9.96 -19.50 -1.34
C GLY A 138 8.68 -19.41 -2.16
N LYS A 139 7.91 -20.47 -2.17
CA LYS A 139 6.69 -20.54 -2.99
C LYS A 139 5.55 -19.76 -2.36
N ILE A 140 5.00 -18.83 -3.14
CA ILE A 140 3.78 -18.09 -2.80
C ILE A 140 2.70 -18.36 -3.83
N ARG A 141 1.44 -18.35 -3.38
CA ARG A 141 0.26 -18.53 -4.24
C ARG A 141 -0.65 -17.33 -4.12
N TYR A 142 -1.24 -16.93 -5.24
CA TYR A 142 -2.25 -15.89 -5.27
C TYR A 142 -3.28 -16.10 -6.37
N PRO A 143 -4.51 -15.57 -6.20
CA PRO A 143 -5.52 -15.61 -7.25
C PRO A 143 -5.22 -14.54 -8.30
N LEU A 144 -5.02 -14.89 -9.57
CA LEU A 144 -4.94 -13.95 -10.68
C LEU A 144 -6.29 -13.86 -11.39
N ARG A 145 -6.92 -12.70 -11.35
CA ARG A 145 -8.25 -12.50 -11.94
C ARG A 145 -8.20 -12.59 -13.48
N LEU A 146 -9.03 -13.45 -14.05
CA LEU A 146 -9.18 -13.60 -15.49
C LEU A 146 -10.28 -12.70 -16.05
N ALA A 147 -11.49 -12.82 -15.51
CA ALA A 147 -12.64 -11.97 -15.81
C ALA A 147 -13.78 -12.27 -14.80
N GLY A 148 -14.63 -11.30 -14.49
CA GLY A 148 -15.75 -11.53 -13.58
C GLY A 148 -15.29 -12.13 -12.24
N THR A 149 -15.84 -13.27 -11.85
CA THR A 149 -15.46 -14.04 -10.66
C THR A 149 -14.52 -15.21 -10.97
N ALA A 150 -13.99 -15.30 -12.19
CA ALA A 150 -13.06 -16.34 -12.60
C ALA A 150 -11.61 -15.92 -12.28
N TYR A 151 -10.89 -16.81 -11.59
CA TYR A 151 -9.50 -16.61 -11.20
C TYR A 151 -8.66 -17.82 -11.58
N GLU A 152 -7.40 -17.57 -11.88
CA GLU A 152 -6.35 -18.58 -12.04
C GLU A 152 -5.50 -18.60 -10.77
N ALA A 153 -5.24 -19.77 -10.21
CA ALA A 153 -4.28 -19.91 -9.12
C ALA A 153 -2.86 -19.82 -9.67
N ARG A 154 -2.13 -18.79 -9.31
CA ARG A 154 -0.71 -18.63 -9.63
C ARG A 154 0.15 -19.10 -8.47
N GLU A 155 1.22 -19.80 -8.79
CA GLU A 155 2.31 -20.15 -7.87
C GLU A 155 3.61 -19.63 -8.45
N ILE A 156 4.35 -18.86 -7.67
CA ILE A 156 5.64 -18.30 -8.05
C ILE A 156 6.66 -18.51 -6.93
N ASP A 157 7.92 -18.62 -7.28
CA ASP A 157 9.01 -18.70 -6.32
C ASP A 157 9.64 -17.32 -6.16
N VAL A 158 9.69 -16.81 -4.93
CA VAL A 158 10.19 -15.47 -4.65
C VAL A 158 11.39 -15.54 -3.70
N PRO A 159 12.38 -14.64 -3.86
CA PRO A 159 13.51 -14.58 -2.95
C PRO A 159 13.06 -14.08 -1.57
N SER A 160 13.70 -14.58 -0.51
CA SER A 160 13.55 -14.02 0.83
C SER A 160 14.02 -12.56 0.85
N ALA A 161 13.31 -11.72 1.59
CA ALA A 161 13.80 -10.38 1.91
C ALA A 161 15.03 -10.45 2.81
N ARG A 162 15.82 -9.38 2.84
CA ARG A 162 16.84 -9.21 3.85
C ARG A 162 16.19 -9.16 5.24
N GLY A 163 16.91 -9.63 6.26
CA GLY A 163 16.38 -9.74 7.63
C GLY A 163 16.03 -8.41 8.33
N ASN A 164 16.18 -7.28 7.63
CA ASN A 164 15.83 -5.95 8.11
C ASN A 164 14.38 -5.52 7.80
N CYS A 165 13.56 -6.36 7.16
CA CYS A 165 12.18 -6.06 6.78
C CYS A 165 11.17 -6.70 7.71
N ALA A 166 10.10 -5.96 8.02
CA ALA A 166 8.93 -6.46 8.75
C ALA A 166 7.63 -5.90 8.17
N ILE A 167 6.51 -6.60 8.39
CA ILE A 167 5.16 -6.15 8.08
C ILE A 167 4.30 -6.24 9.34
N TRP A 168 3.52 -5.20 9.60
CA TRP A 168 2.52 -5.17 10.69
C TRP A 168 1.13 -4.87 10.14
N ILE A 169 0.12 -5.46 10.77
CA ILE A 169 -1.27 -5.00 10.62
C ILE A 169 -1.42 -3.81 11.56
N ALA A 170 -1.43 -2.61 10.99
CA ALA A 170 -1.54 -1.38 11.76
C ALA A 170 -2.22 -0.28 10.95
N ASP A 171 -2.82 0.68 11.66
CA ASP A 171 -3.44 1.85 11.05
C ASP A 171 -2.35 2.90 10.72
N ALA A 172 -2.27 3.29 9.46
CA ALA A 172 -1.36 4.36 9.01
C ALA A 172 -1.66 5.73 9.64
N LEU A 173 -2.90 5.93 10.11
CA LEU A 173 -3.29 7.17 10.80
C LEU A 173 -2.78 7.24 12.25
N ALA A 174 -2.50 6.08 12.85
CA ALA A 174 -2.00 5.98 14.24
C ALA A 174 -1.08 4.74 14.38
N PRO A 175 0.03 4.68 13.66
CA PRO A 175 0.94 3.54 13.74
C PRO A 175 1.55 3.46 15.15
N PRO A 176 1.74 2.26 15.69
CA PRO A 176 2.21 2.05 17.07
C PRO A 176 3.74 2.21 17.15
N LEU A 177 4.21 3.36 16.77
CA LEU A 177 5.63 3.73 16.72
C LEU A 177 5.86 5.03 17.49
N GLY A 178 7.06 5.20 18.00
CA GLY A 178 7.44 6.44 18.70
C GLY A 178 7.71 7.60 17.74
N PRO A 179 7.67 8.85 18.25
CA PRO A 179 7.99 10.04 17.47
C PRO A 179 9.45 10.01 17.00
N GLY A 180 9.70 10.55 15.80
CA GLY A 180 11.06 10.72 15.29
C GLY A 180 11.80 9.40 15.01
N CYS A 181 11.10 8.28 14.89
CA CYS A 181 11.72 6.96 14.71
C CYS A 181 12.17 6.69 13.28
N ALA A 182 11.71 7.46 12.29
CA ALA A 182 11.99 7.24 10.87
C ALA A 182 12.79 8.38 10.25
N GLY A 183 13.74 8.03 9.38
CA GLY A 183 14.41 8.99 8.51
C GLY A 183 13.68 9.16 7.18
N LEU A 184 12.89 8.17 6.81
CA LEU A 184 12.10 8.17 5.58
C LEU A 184 10.74 7.52 5.83
N VAL A 185 9.69 8.19 5.38
CA VAL A 185 8.33 7.63 5.32
C VAL A 185 7.88 7.62 3.86
N LEU A 186 7.25 6.54 3.42
CA LEU A 186 6.57 6.45 2.13
C LEU A 186 5.07 6.31 2.37
N ALA A 187 4.26 7.04 1.59
CA ALA A 187 2.81 6.88 1.50
C ALA A 187 2.43 6.93 0.01
N LEU A 188 2.43 5.76 -0.62
CA LEU A 188 2.20 5.62 -2.06
C LEU A 188 0.75 5.24 -2.31
N ASN A 189 0.01 6.11 -3.00
CA ASN A 189 -1.40 5.91 -3.35
C ASN A 189 -2.28 5.53 -2.13
N LEU A 190 -2.00 6.17 -0.99
CA LEU A 190 -2.69 5.95 0.26
C LEU A 190 -3.56 7.14 0.67
N LEU A 191 -3.22 8.36 0.22
CA LEU A 191 -3.87 9.61 0.64
C LEU A 191 -5.40 9.60 0.42
N ASP A 192 -5.84 9.05 -0.68
CA ASP A 192 -7.23 8.93 -1.11
C ASP A 192 -7.91 7.61 -0.65
N CYS A 193 -7.18 6.81 0.12
CA CYS A 193 -7.63 5.52 0.66
C CYS A 193 -7.76 5.50 2.20
N VAL A 194 -7.63 6.63 2.87
CA VAL A 194 -7.73 6.76 4.33
C VAL A 194 -8.95 7.58 4.75
N SER A 195 -9.47 7.35 5.95
CA SER A 195 -10.63 8.07 6.47
C SER A 195 -10.36 9.56 6.78
N ASP A 196 -9.12 9.92 7.10
CA ASP A 196 -8.67 11.30 7.38
C ASP A 196 -7.30 11.54 6.73
N PRO A 197 -7.26 12.14 5.52
CA PRO A 197 -5.99 12.51 4.86
C PRO A 197 -5.10 13.43 5.68
N ALA A 198 -5.69 14.33 6.47
CA ALA A 198 -4.91 15.24 7.33
C ALA A 198 -4.27 14.48 8.51
N ALA A 199 -4.96 13.48 9.06
CA ALA A 199 -4.37 12.59 10.06
C ALA A 199 -3.20 11.78 9.49
N LEU A 200 -3.28 11.32 8.24
CA LEU A 200 -2.16 10.66 7.57
C LEU A 200 -0.93 11.58 7.51
N MET A 201 -1.10 12.83 7.13
CA MET A 201 0.01 13.80 7.09
C MET A 201 0.61 14.07 8.47
N ARG A 202 -0.24 14.20 9.50
CA ARG A 202 0.22 14.35 10.89
C ARG A 202 0.94 13.10 11.40
N SER A 203 0.44 11.92 11.05
CA SER A 203 1.07 10.63 11.37
C SER A 203 2.46 10.52 10.73
N ALA A 204 2.58 10.82 9.44
CA ALA A 204 3.86 10.81 8.75
C ALA A 204 4.85 11.80 9.39
N ALA A 205 4.41 13.02 9.71
CA ALA A 205 5.24 14.01 10.38
C ALA A 205 5.68 13.55 11.79
N TYR A 206 4.78 12.91 12.54
CA TYR A 206 5.10 12.36 13.87
C TYR A 206 6.18 11.28 13.83
N LEU A 207 6.16 10.43 12.80
CA LEU A 207 7.14 9.37 12.62
C LEU A 207 8.52 9.91 12.22
N LEU A 208 8.55 11.01 11.48
CA LEU A 208 9.79 11.56 10.95
C LEU A 208 10.61 12.23 12.04
N ARG A 209 11.91 12.00 12.03
CA ARG A 209 12.88 12.81 12.76
C ARG A 209 13.11 14.14 12.05
N PRO A 210 13.64 15.17 12.73
CA PRO A 210 14.07 16.40 12.08
C PRO A 210 14.98 16.13 10.87
N GLY A 211 14.68 16.77 9.74
CA GLY A 211 15.32 16.52 8.44
C GLY A 211 14.93 15.20 7.76
N GLY A 212 14.02 14.43 8.34
CA GLY A 212 13.44 13.24 7.73
C GLY A 212 12.44 13.58 6.61
N ARG A 213 12.25 12.68 5.67
CA ARG A 213 11.46 12.92 4.45
C ARG A 213 10.28 11.99 4.28
N LEU A 214 9.17 12.57 3.80
CA LEU A 214 8.00 11.85 3.32
C LEU A 214 8.01 11.84 1.79
N VAL A 215 7.95 10.65 1.19
CA VAL A 215 7.57 10.46 -0.22
C VAL A 215 6.08 10.22 -0.27
N LEU A 216 5.33 11.17 -0.82
CA LEU A 216 3.88 11.12 -0.96
C LEU A 216 3.51 11.00 -2.44
N CYS A 217 2.68 10.02 -2.77
CA CYS A 217 2.14 9.84 -4.11
C CYS A 217 0.63 9.60 -4.01
N ALA A 218 -0.17 10.22 -4.91
CA ALA A 218 -1.63 10.04 -4.90
C ALA A 218 -2.22 10.20 -6.32
N PRO A 219 -3.11 9.27 -6.74
CA PRO A 219 -3.85 9.37 -7.99
C PRO A 219 -5.16 10.18 -7.84
N PHE A 220 -5.59 10.52 -6.62
CA PHE A 220 -6.86 11.19 -6.29
C PHE A 220 -8.09 10.40 -6.73
N ASP A 221 -8.03 9.09 -6.66
CA ASP A 221 -9.16 8.19 -6.95
C ASP A 221 -10.05 8.07 -5.70
N TRP A 222 -10.64 9.20 -5.31
CA TRP A 222 -11.43 9.31 -4.09
C TRP A 222 -12.64 8.37 -4.10
N SER A 223 -12.84 7.69 -2.99
CA SER A 223 -14.01 6.85 -2.73
C SER A 223 -14.65 7.24 -1.41
N ALA A 224 -15.96 7.50 -1.42
CA ALA A 224 -16.71 7.77 -0.20
C ALA A 224 -16.74 6.58 0.78
N ALA A 225 -16.40 5.39 0.32
CA ALA A 225 -16.23 4.22 1.19
C ALA A 225 -14.92 4.26 2.00
N ALA A 226 -13.90 4.95 1.51
CA ALA A 226 -12.61 5.12 2.18
C ALA A 226 -12.51 6.47 2.89
N THR A 227 -12.81 7.55 2.18
CA THR A 227 -12.66 8.92 2.67
C THR A 227 -14.00 9.65 2.60
N PRO A 228 -14.54 10.21 3.71
CA PRO A 228 -15.71 11.07 3.64
C PRO A 228 -15.53 12.21 2.63
N VAL A 229 -16.58 12.58 1.91
CA VAL A 229 -16.52 13.57 0.81
C VAL A 229 -15.95 14.92 1.29
N GLU A 230 -16.19 15.28 2.55
CA GLU A 230 -15.69 16.50 3.17
C GLU A 230 -14.15 16.53 3.29
N GLY A 231 -13.54 15.34 3.31
CA GLY A 231 -12.09 15.16 3.37
C GLY A 231 -11.40 15.13 2.00
N TRP A 232 -12.15 15.14 0.90
CA TRP A 232 -11.58 15.09 -0.45
C TRP A 232 -10.85 16.40 -0.78
N ILE A 233 -9.61 16.29 -1.19
CA ILE A 233 -8.75 17.43 -1.49
C ILE A 233 -8.88 17.75 -2.98
N GLY A 234 -9.36 18.97 -3.31
CA GLY A 234 -9.48 19.47 -4.69
C GLY A 234 -10.46 18.74 -5.58
N ALA A 235 -11.39 17.96 -5.01
CA ALA A 235 -12.36 17.16 -5.75
C ALA A 235 -13.79 17.71 -5.70
N ARG A 236 -13.98 18.95 -5.21
CA ARG A 236 -15.31 19.58 -5.17
C ARG A 236 -15.59 20.30 -6.47
N ALA A 237 -16.84 20.29 -6.90
CA ALA A 237 -17.28 20.94 -8.14
C ALA A 237 -16.96 22.46 -8.23
N ALA A 238 -16.66 23.11 -7.11
CA ALA A 238 -16.23 24.51 -7.04
C ALA A 238 -14.71 24.68 -7.26
N ASP A 239 -13.93 23.58 -7.23
CA ASP A 239 -12.47 23.65 -7.37
C ASP A 239 -12.12 23.58 -8.87
N SER A 240 -11.95 24.71 -9.51
CA SER A 240 -11.64 24.79 -10.96
C SER A 240 -10.19 24.47 -11.30
N ALA A 241 -9.34 24.20 -10.31
CA ALA A 241 -7.90 23.90 -10.49
C ALA A 241 -7.54 22.54 -9.89
N ALA A 242 -6.54 21.89 -10.46
CA ALA A 242 -5.96 20.69 -9.86
C ALA A 242 -5.49 21.01 -8.41
N PRO A 243 -5.73 20.09 -7.44
CA PRO A 243 -5.41 20.38 -6.05
C PRO A 243 -3.91 20.54 -5.87
N ASP A 244 -3.48 21.64 -5.26
CA ASP A 244 -2.12 21.75 -4.74
C ASP A 244 -2.04 21.01 -3.39
N VAL A 245 -1.89 19.69 -3.46
CA VAL A 245 -1.74 18.84 -2.28
C VAL A 245 -0.51 19.23 -1.47
N GLY A 246 0.54 19.71 -2.13
CA GLY A 246 1.71 20.21 -1.43
C GLY A 246 1.38 21.38 -0.51
N ALA A 247 0.72 22.41 -1.04
CA ALA A 247 0.30 23.57 -0.24
C ALA A 247 -0.75 23.19 0.85
N TRP A 248 -1.61 22.21 0.54
CA TRP A 248 -2.55 21.67 1.53
C TRP A 248 -1.81 20.92 2.65
N ALA A 249 -0.83 20.09 2.31
CA ALA A 249 -0.04 19.33 3.28
C ALA A 249 0.74 20.24 4.24
N GLU A 250 1.31 21.33 3.73
CA GLU A 250 1.99 22.36 4.54
C GLU A 250 1.05 23.09 5.51
N LYS A 251 -0.24 23.20 5.18
CA LYS A 251 -1.25 23.80 6.07
C LYS A 251 -1.75 22.85 7.15
N THR A 252 -1.71 21.54 6.88
CA THR A 252 -2.32 20.50 7.72
C THR A 252 -1.31 19.74 8.57
N SER A 253 -0.01 19.94 8.30
CA SER A 253 1.09 19.26 9.00
C SER A 253 2.33 20.18 9.08
N PRO A 254 3.31 19.87 9.93
CA PRO A 254 4.57 20.62 10.01
C PRO A 254 5.57 20.23 8.90
N LEU A 255 5.10 19.63 7.82
CA LEU A 255 5.94 19.20 6.70
C LEU A 255 6.02 20.31 5.65
N ARG A 256 7.19 20.43 5.02
CA ARG A 256 7.42 21.37 3.91
C ARG A 256 7.71 20.62 2.61
N VAL A 257 7.16 21.09 1.51
CA VAL A 257 7.46 20.55 0.18
C VAL A 257 8.87 20.92 -0.24
N VAL A 258 9.73 19.93 -0.39
CA VAL A 258 11.12 20.13 -0.84
C VAL A 258 11.32 19.72 -2.30
N ALA A 259 10.44 18.89 -2.86
CA ALA A 259 10.44 18.55 -4.28
C ALA A 259 9.05 18.18 -4.79
N ARG A 260 8.81 18.45 -6.09
CA ARG A 260 7.60 18.05 -6.83
C ARG A 260 8.01 17.22 -8.03
N GLY A 261 7.51 15.99 -8.13
CA GLY A 261 7.84 15.06 -9.21
C GLY A 261 6.91 15.13 -10.42
N GLY A 262 5.83 15.91 -10.31
CA GLY A 262 4.78 15.90 -11.34
C GLY A 262 3.97 14.61 -11.33
N ASP A 263 3.34 14.30 -12.46
CA ASP A 263 2.50 13.11 -12.63
C ASP A 263 3.32 11.93 -13.15
N HIS A 264 3.11 10.79 -12.52
CA HIS A 264 3.67 9.51 -12.92
C HIS A 264 2.56 8.53 -13.31
N GLY A 265 2.77 7.74 -14.36
CA GLY A 265 1.86 6.67 -14.72
C GLY A 265 1.91 5.57 -13.66
N TRP A 266 0.73 5.15 -13.18
CA TRP A 266 0.57 3.97 -12.35
C TRP A 266 -0.51 3.09 -12.96
N HIS A 267 -0.15 1.87 -13.32
CA HIS A 267 -1.01 0.99 -14.09
C HIS A 267 -1.32 -0.27 -13.29
N VAL A 268 -2.58 -0.46 -12.96
CA VAL A 268 -3.05 -1.62 -12.20
C VAL A 268 -3.85 -2.54 -13.10
N ARG A 269 -3.39 -3.78 -13.24
CA ARG A 269 -4.16 -4.81 -13.93
C ARG A 269 -5.35 -5.24 -13.07
N VAL A 270 -6.54 -4.93 -13.52
CA VAL A 270 -7.80 -5.30 -12.83
C VAL A 270 -8.14 -6.77 -13.12
N HIS A 271 -8.00 -7.19 -14.38
CA HIS A 271 -8.15 -8.59 -14.83
C HIS A 271 -7.49 -8.77 -16.21
N SER A 272 -7.59 -9.95 -16.80
CA SER A 272 -6.89 -10.27 -18.06
C SER A 272 -7.20 -9.33 -19.23
N ARG A 273 -8.33 -8.62 -19.19
CA ARG A 273 -8.83 -7.75 -20.28
C ARG A 273 -9.03 -6.29 -19.84
N ALA A 274 -8.66 -5.92 -18.61
CA ALA A 274 -8.82 -4.56 -18.13
C ALA A 274 -7.62 -4.12 -17.29
N THR A 275 -7.18 -2.90 -17.54
CA THR A 275 -6.14 -2.21 -16.80
C THR A 275 -6.65 -0.83 -16.44
N MET A 276 -6.48 -0.44 -15.18
CA MET A 276 -6.67 0.93 -14.74
C MET A 276 -5.37 1.69 -14.95
N HIS A 277 -5.46 2.85 -15.58
CA HIS A 277 -4.35 3.75 -15.82
C HIS A 277 -4.54 5.02 -15.00
N TYR A 278 -3.74 5.17 -13.99
CA TYR A 278 -3.72 6.34 -13.12
C TYR A 278 -2.60 7.30 -13.51
N ARG A 279 -2.80 8.57 -13.20
CA ARG A 279 -1.75 9.61 -13.16
C ARG A 279 -1.60 9.99 -11.70
N ALA A 280 -0.57 9.45 -11.07
CA ALA A 280 -0.32 9.70 -9.67
C ALA A 280 0.67 10.85 -9.52
N ALA A 281 0.26 11.90 -8.84
CA ALA A 281 1.12 13.05 -8.57
C ALA A 281 2.05 12.75 -7.40
N LEU A 282 3.28 13.28 -7.44
CA LEU A 282 4.37 12.92 -6.55
C LEU A 282 4.98 14.13 -5.86
N TRP A 283 5.14 14.06 -4.55
CA TRP A 283 5.81 15.07 -3.72
C TRP A 283 6.84 14.43 -2.79
N VAL A 284 7.86 15.21 -2.48
CA VAL A 284 8.73 14.96 -1.34
C VAL A 284 8.55 16.11 -0.35
N LEU A 285 8.23 15.76 0.89
CA LEU A 285 8.10 16.71 1.98
C LEU A 285 9.15 16.40 3.05
N GLU A 286 9.58 17.40 3.79
CA GLU A 286 10.58 17.28 4.85
C GLU A 286 10.03 17.83 6.15
N LEU A 287 10.35 17.17 7.26
CA LEU A 287 10.13 17.73 8.60
C LEU A 287 11.28 18.68 8.92
N GLU A 288 10.96 19.97 9.10
CA GLU A 288 11.97 20.97 9.47
C GLU A 288 12.65 20.62 10.81
N SER A 289 13.89 21.08 10.93
CA SER A 289 14.74 20.87 12.11
C SER A 289 14.27 21.67 13.33
#